data_d9ad26a1c6d4679fd0c5455326a5577c
#
_entry.id   d9ad26a1c6d4679fd0c5455326a5577c
#
_cell.length_a   1.000
_cell.length_b   1.000
_cell.length_c   1.000
_cell.angle_alpha   90.00
_cell.angle_beta   90.00
_cell.angle_gamma   90.00
#
_symmetry.space_group_name_H-M   'P 1'
#
loop_
_entity.id
_entity.type
_entity.pdbx_description
1 polymer ?
#
loop_
_entity_poly.entity_id
_entity_poly.type
_entity_poly.pdbx_seq_one_letter_code
_entity_poly.pdbx_strand_id
1 'polypeptide(L)'
;MSLKTPVLAALAVAAALSAGTATADTLKKIKDSGSITLGVRESSGALAYTLGNGKYVGFHTEMAERIALDLQKQLGLKELKIVYQPVTSQNRIPLVTNGTVDLECGSTTNNVARQKDVAFAVTTYVEEVRIAVKANSGITSIAQLNGKKVATTTGTTSVQLLRKHERGAGVNFEEVYGKDHADSFLNLESGRADAFVMDGQILAGNIARSKNPADYKIVGEVLNVEPIACMLRKDDAAFKKAVDDSIGGQIKAGSLAKLYDKWFMQPIPPANAKVGLPASDATKAAWASPNDKPAEDYAKK
;
A
#
# COMPACT_ATOMS: atom_id res chain seq x y z
N MET A 1 -11.30 -48.04 -70.97
CA MET A 1 -10.18 -47.41 -70.33
C MET A 1 -10.76 -46.60 -69.16
N SER A 2 -10.61 -47.08 -67.93
CA SER A 2 -11.14 -46.47 -66.70
C SER A 2 -9.97 -45.87 -65.92
N LEU A 3 -9.94 -44.53 -65.75
CA LEU A 3 -8.98 -43.83 -64.88
C LEU A 3 -9.51 -43.84 -63.43
N LYS A 4 -8.76 -44.48 -62.56
CA LYS A 4 -8.98 -44.40 -61.10
C LYS A 4 -8.16 -43.25 -60.56
N THR A 5 -8.82 -42.25 -59.97
CA THR A 5 -8.21 -41.17 -59.23
C THR A 5 -8.05 -41.59 -57.75
N PRO A 6 -6.88 -41.43 -57.10
CA PRO A 6 -6.74 -41.67 -55.67
C PRO A 6 -7.17 -40.42 -54.87
N VAL A 7 -8.04 -40.62 -53.92
CA VAL A 7 -8.42 -39.63 -52.91
C VAL A 7 -7.32 -39.58 -51.86
N LEU A 8 -6.60 -38.47 -51.77
CA LEU A 8 -5.71 -38.18 -50.64
C LEU A 8 -6.55 -37.67 -49.45
N ALA A 9 -6.62 -38.46 -48.40
CA ALA A 9 -7.15 -38.06 -47.12
C ALA A 9 -6.08 -37.24 -46.35
N ALA A 10 -6.28 -35.93 -46.25
CA ALA A 10 -5.47 -35.05 -45.41
C ALA A 10 -5.94 -35.16 -43.97
N LEU A 11 -5.17 -35.84 -43.10
CA LEU A 11 -5.34 -35.77 -41.65
C LEU A 11 -4.84 -34.40 -41.15
N ALA A 12 -5.76 -33.51 -40.82
CA ALA A 12 -5.46 -32.28 -40.08
C ALA A 12 -5.32 -32.64 -38.58
N VAL A 13 -4.08 -32.73 -38.10
CA VAL A 13 -3.79 -32.79 -36.66
C VAL A 13 -3.99 -31.41 -36.07
N ALA A 14 -5.14 -31.18 -35.45
CA ALA A 14 -5.39 -29.99 -34.62
C ALA A 14 -4.60 -30.13 -33.31
N ALA A 15 -3.39 -29.55 -33.30
CA ALA A 15 -2.66 -29.33 -32.04
C ALA A 15 -3.39 -28.23 -31.25
N ALA A 16 -4.24 -28.62 -30.31
CA ALA A 16 -4.79 -27.71 -29.33
C ALA A 16 -3.63 -27.22 -28.42
N LEU A 17 -3.10 -26.05 -28.75
CA LEU A 17 -2.26 -25.30 -27.85
C LEU A 17 -3.16 -24.86 -26.68
N SER A 18 -3.19 -25.69 -25.61
CA SER A 18 -3.62 -25.25 -24.29
C SER A 18 -2.58 -24.22 -23.83
N ALA A 19 -2.85 -22.94 -24.11
CA ALA A 19 -2.19 -21.84 -23.42
C ALA A 19 -2.60 -21.90 -21.95
N GLY A 20 -1.92 -22.76 -21.17
CA GLY A 20 -2.00 -22.72 -19.73
C GLY A 20 -1.59 -21.31 -19.29
N THR A 21 -2.49 -20.60 -18.65
CA THR A 21 -2.14 -19.36 -17.96
C THR A 21 -1.02 -19.71 -16.99
N ALA A 22 0.20 -19.23 -17.28
CA ALA A 22 1.33 -19.42 -16.37
C ALA A 22 0.97 -18.72 -15.06
N THR A 23 0.57 -19.51 -14.06
CA THR A 23 0.36 -19.00 -12.70
C THR A 23 1.70 -18.46 -12.20
N ALA A 24 1.67 -17.29 -11.56
CA ALA A 24 2.87 -16.75 -10.95
C ALA A 24 3.34 -17.72 -9.85
N ASP A 25 4.62 -18.05 -9.85
CA ASP A 25 5.25 -18.91 -8.85
C ASP A 25 6.40 -18.13 -8.18
N THR A 26 6.01 -17.22 -7.31
CA THR A 26 6.97 -16.37 -6.59
C THR A 26 7.82 -17.17 -5.63
N LEU A 27 7.28 -18.20 -4.99
CA LEU A 27 8.06 -19.05 -4.08
C LEU A 27 9.17 -19.77 -4.81
N LYS A 28 8.88 -20.31 -6.00
CA LYS A 28 9.91 -20.92 -6.85
C LYS A 28 10.96 -19.91 -7.31
N LYS A 29 10.53 -18.73 -7.78
CA LYS A 29 11.44 -17.64 -8.15
C LYS A 29 12.39 -17.28 -7.01
N ILE A 30 11.87 -17.11 -5.79
CA ILE A 30 12.66 -16.78 -4.60
C ILE A 30 13.64 -17.91 -4.27
N LYS A 31 13.18 -19.16 -4.33
CA LYS A 31 14.02 -20.33 -4.07
C LYS A 31 15.16 -20.46 -5.06
N ASP A 32 14.89 -20.28 -6.35
CA ASP A 32 15.87 -20.43 -7.42
C ASP A 32 16.89 -19.28 -7.45
N SER A 33 16.44 -18.04 -7.17
CA SER A 33 17.30 -16.85 -7.20
C SER A 33 18.02 -16.55 -5.87
N GLY A 34 17.56 -17.13 -4.75
CA GLY A 34 18.03 -16.78 -3.42
C GLY A 34 17.73 -15.32 -3.03
N SER A 35 16.73 -14.69 -3.67
CA SER A 35 16.40 -13.27 -3.41
C SER A 35 14.90 -12.99 -3.47
N ILE A 36 14.46 -12.02 -2.66
CA ILE A 36 13.11 -11.44 -2.71
C ILE A 36 13.21 -9.93 -2.94
N THR A 37 12.38 -9.40 -3.82
CA THR A 37 12.29 -7.95 -4.06
C THR A 37 11.10 -7.36 -3.32
N LEU A 38 11.37 -6.52 -2.33
CA LEU A 38 10.37 -5.79 -1.56
C LEU A 38 10.15 -4.41 -2.16
N GLY A 39 8.91 -4.10 -2.53
CA GLY A 39 8.48 -2.74 -2.85
C GLY A 39 8.42 -1.91 -1.58
N VAL A 40 9.20 -0.82 -1.54
CA VAL A 40 9.33 0.04 -0.35
C VAL A 40 8.93 1.46 -0.66
N ARG A 41 8.49 2.20 0.38
CA ARG A 41 8.03 3.58 0.25
C ARG A 41 9.03 4.55 0.86
N GLU A 42 9.05 5.76 0.31
CA GLU A 42 9.97 6.80 0.77
C GLU A 42 9.33 7.77 1.78
N SER A 43 7.99 7.91 1.76
CA SER A 43 7.31 8.91 2.58
C SER A 43 5.89 8.51 3.05
N SER A 44 5.65 7.21 3.29
CA SER A 44 4.34 6.70 3.77
C SER A 44 4.20 6.71 5.30
N GLY A 45 4.55 7.82 5.94
CA GLY A 45 4.42 7.99 7.40
C GLY A 45 5.25 6.96 8.18
N ALA A 46 4.72 6.48 9.30
CA ALA A 46 5.36 5.46 10.13
C ALA A 46 5.22 4.03 9.55
N LEU A 47 4.37 3.83 8.52
CA LEU A 47 4.25 2.54 7.86
C LEU A 47 5.52 2.18 7.07
N ALA A 48 6.01 3.11 6.25
CA ALA A 48 7.20 2.87 5.43
C ALA A 48 7.81 4.19 4.96
N TYR A 49 9.09 4.41 5.20
CA TYR A 49 9.80 5.62 4.75
C TYR A 49 11.30 5.37 4.62
N THR A 50 12.00 6.32 3.96
CA THR A 50 13.45 6.25 3.80
C THR A 50 14.19 7.11 4.83
N LEU A 51 15.35 6.62 5.26
CA LEU A 51 16.36 7.40 6.00
C LEU A 51 17.47 7.92 5.08
N GLY A 52 17.32 7.74 3.75
CA GLY A 52 18.36 8.03 2.78
C GLY A 52 19.35 6.87 2.62
N ASN A 53 20.27 6.99 1.65
CA ASN A 53 21.33 6.01 1.36
C ASN A 53 20.83 4.56 1.21
N GLY A 54 19.64 4.37 0.62
CA GLY A 54 19.05 3.06 0.41
C GLY A 54 18.51 2.38 1.67
N LYS A 55 18.40 3.10 2.80
CA LYS A 55 17.88 2.56 4.05
C LYS A 55 16.40 2.87 4.18
N TYR A 56 15.59 1.84 4.22
CA TYR A 56 14.13 1.90 4.39
C TYR A 56 13.74 1.34 5.74
N VAL A 57 12.75 1.95 6.38
CA VAL A 57 12.31 1.63 7.73
C VAL A 57 10.80 1.87 7.87
N GLY A 58 10.21 1.40 8.95
CA GLY A 58 8.82 1.58 9.28
C GLY A 58 8.13 0.27 9.65
N PHE A 59 6.90 0.38 10.12
CA PHE A 59 6.11 -0.75 10.58
C PHE A 59 5.95 -1.84 9.50
N HIS A 60 5.53 -1.46 8.29
CA HIS A 60 5.33 -2.40 7.18
C HIS A 60 6.66 -2.83 6.55
N THR A 61 7.67 -1.96 6.52
CA THR A 61 8.99 -2.36 6.04
C THR A 61 9.58 -3.47 6.92
N GLU A 62 9.59 -3.29 8.24
CA GLU A 62 10.10 -4.32 9.17
C GLU A 62 9.22 -5.57 9.18
N MET A 63 7.91 -5.43 9.04
CA MET A 63 7.00 -6.58 8.88
C MET A 63 7.34 -7.38 7.62
N ALA A 64 7.59 -6.72 6.48
CA ALA A 64 7.98 -7.39 5.22
C ALA A 64 9.33 -8.09 5.33
N GLU A 65 10.29 -7.52 6.05
CA GLU A 65 11.56 -8.16 6.35
C GLU A 65 11.38 -9.44 7.18
N ARG A 66 10.46 -9.42 8.16
CA ARG A 66 10.10 -10.63 8.95
C ARG A 66 9.41 -11.68 8.08
N ILE A 67 8.53 -11.29 7.15
CA ILE A 67 7.94 -12.19 6.16
C ILE A 67 9.06 -12.85 5.33
N ALA A 68 10.05 -12.07 4.86
CA ALA A 68 11.19 -12.61 4.12
C ALA A 68 11.99 -13.65 4.94
N LEU A 69 12.21 -13.41 6.23
CA LEU A 69 12.86 -14.37 7.12
C LEU A 69 12.05 -15.66 7.32
N ASP A 70 10.73 -15.57 7.38
CA ASP A 70 9.88 -16.75 7.50
C ASP A 70 9.85 -17.54 6.19
N LEU A 71 9.84 -16.86 5.03
CA LEU A 71 9.98 -17.49 3.71
C LEU A 71 11.35 -18.17 3.55
N GLN A 72 12.44 -17.55 4.02
CA GLN A 72 13.76 -18.17 4.04
C GLN A 72 13.74 -19.53 4.74
N LYS A 73 13.13 -19.60 5.94
CA LYS A 73 12.99 -20.84 6.71
C LYS A 73 12.10 -21.85 5.98
N GLN A 74 10.93 -21.42 5.49
CA GLN A 74 9.97 -22.27 4.79
C GLN A 74 10.59 -22.91 3.53
N LEU A 75 11.41 -22.17 2.78
CA LEU A 75 12.05 -22.63 1.56
C LEU A 75 13.35 -23.42 1.81
N GLY A 76 13.81 -23.53 3.07
CA GLY A 76 15.05 -24.20 3.44
C GLY A 76 16.32 -23.51 2.91
N LEU A 77 16.27 -22.20 2.73
CA LEU A 77 17.40 -21.42 2.23
C LEU A 77 18.38 -21.08 3.37
N LYS A 78 19.68 -21.22 3.12
CA LYS A 78 20.71 -20.81 4.08
C LYS A 78 20.74 -19.29 4.25
N GLU A 79 20.52 -18.57 3.15
CA GLU A 79 20.48 -17.12 3.07
C GLU A 79 19.39 -16.69 2.08
N LEU A 80 18.72 -15.59 2.36
CA LEU A 80 17.80 -14.92 1.46
C LEU A 80 18.18 -13.44 1.36
N LYS A 81 18.57 -13.02 0.16
CA LYS A 81 18.89 -11.62 -0.11
C LYS A 81 17.58 -10.81 -0.25
N ILE A 82 17.43 -9.77 0.54
CA ILE A 82 16.37 -8.78 0.38
C ILE A 82 16.89 -7.68 -0.57
N VAL A 83 16.11 -7.42 -1.63
CA VAL A 83 16.33 -6.32 -2.57
C VAL A 83 15.22 -5.30 -2.34
N TYR A 84 15.55 -4.05 -2.07
CA TYR A 84 14.57 -2.98 -1.93
C TYR A 84 14.37 -2.26 -3.26
N GLN A 85 13.13 -2.19 -3.72
CA GLN A 85 12.71 -1.45 -4.90
C GLN A 85 11.81 -0.28 -4.46
N PRO A 86 12.29 0.97 -4.54
CA PRO A 86 11.45 2.12 -4.26
C PRO A 86 10.25 2.19 -5.21
N VAL A 87 9.07 2.41 -4.64
CA VAL A 87 7.83 2.55 -5.40
C VAL A 87 7.03 3.76 -4.94
N THR A 88 6.32 4.36 -5.88
CA THR A 88 5.34 5.42 -5.63
C THR A 88 3.92 4.86 -5.61
N SER A 89 2.95 5.66 -5.19
CA SER A 89 1.54 5.27 -5.25
C SER A 89 1.07 4.99 -6.69
N GLN A 90 1.69 5.62 -7.68
CA GLN A 90 1.33 5.47 -9.10
C GLN A 90 1.92 4.21 -9.74
N ASN A 91 3.17 3.82 -9.40
CA ASN A 91 3.87 2.74 -10.11
C ASN A 91 3.87 1.40 -9.37
N ARG A 92 3.48 1.34 -8.08
CA ARG A 92 3.54 0.11 -7.28
C ARG A 92 2.74 -1.06 -7.89
N ILE A 93 1.51 -0.82 -8.36
CA ILE A 93 0.68 -1.88 -8.97
C ILE A 93 1.34 -2.43 -10.24
N PRO A 94 1.72 -1.62 -11.26
CA PRO A 94 2.46 -2.10 -12.41
C PRO A 94 3.73 -2.90 -12.07
N LEU A 95 4.50 -2.48 -11.07
CA LEU A 95 5.74 -3.16 -10.68
C LEU A 95 5.49 -4.51 -9.97
N VAL A 96 4.36 -4.67 -9.29
CA VAL A 96 3.94 -5.97 -8.75
C VAL A 96 3.41 -6.87 -9.85
N THR A 97 2.54 -6.37 -10.73
CA THR A 97 1.92 -7.18 -11.79
C THR A 97 2.94 -7.73 -12.78
N ASN A 98 3.96 -6.95 -13.13
CA ASN A 98 5.03 -7.38 -14.04
C ASN A 98 6.14 -8.21 -13.38
N GLY A 99 6.09 -8.41 -12.05
CA GLY A 99 7.04 -9.23 -11.30
C GLY A 99 8.39 -8.56 -10.98
N THR A 100 8.52 -7.25 -11.22
CA THR A 100 9.69 -6.47 -10.74
C THR A 100 9.71 -6.42 -9.21
N VAL A 101 8.55 -6.33 -8.57
CA VAL A 101 8.36 -6.40 -7.13
C VAL A 101 7.62 -7.70 -6.80
N ASP A 102 8.12 -8.43 -5.82
CA ASP A 102 7.48 -9.66 -5.34
C ASP A 102 6.40 -9.37 -4.30
N LEU A 103 6.70 -8.50 -3.34
CA LEU A 103 5.82 -8.10 -2.26
C LEU A 103 5.95 -6.60 -2.00
N GLU A 104 4.85 -5.86 -2.02
CA GLU A 104 4.80 -4.46 -1.61
C GLU A 104 4.03 -4.34 -0.29
N CYS A 105 4.70 -3.89 0.77
CA CYS A 105 4.10 -3.58 2.07
C CYS A 105 4.34 -2.11 2.37
N GLY A 106 3.48 -1.26 1.85
CA GLY A 106 3.53 0.19 2.06
C GLY A 106 2.25 0.73 2.69
N SER A 107 1.64 1.68 2.02
CA SER A 107 0.35 2.27 2.38
C SER A 107 -0.69 2.00 1.29
N THR A 108 -0.82 0.73 0.85
CA THR A 108 -1.72 0.37 -0.23
C THR A 108 -3.07 -0.07 0.32
N THR A 109 -4.10 0.72 0.03
CA THR A 109 -5.50 0.40 0.32
C THR A 109 -5.92 -0.81 -0.50
N ASN A 110 -6.43 -1.83 0.16
CA ASN A 110 -7.13 -2.95 -0.46
C ASN A 110 -8.55 -2.50 -0.83
N ASN A 111 -8.87 -2.45 -2.12
CA ASN A 111 -10.21 -2.17 -2.62
C ASN A 111 -10.53 -3.03 -3.85
N VAL A 112 -11.82 -3.14 -4.18
CA VAL A 112 -12.32 -3.98 -5.29
C VAL A 112 -11.68 -3.62 -6.64
N ALA A 113 -11.41 -2.33 -6.88
CA ALA A 113 -10.81 -1.90 -8.15
C ALA A 113 -9.38 -2.45 -8.29
N ARG A 114 -8.55 -2.39 -7.24
CA ARG A 114 -7.17 -2.89 -7.23
C ARG A 114 -7.09 -4.41 -7.20
N GLN A 115 -8.07 -5.09 -6.57
CA GLN A 115 -8.17 -6.56 -6.59
C GLN A 115 -8.37 -7.15 -7.99
N LYS A 116 -8.71 -6.34 -8.99
CA LYS A 116 -8.74 -6.79 -10.39
C LYS A 116 -7.36 -7.10 -10.93
N ASP A 117 -6.35 -6.39 -10.46
CA ASP A 117 -4.98 -6.44 -10.99
C ASP A 117 -4.00 -7.17 -10.05
N VAL A 118 -4.20 -7.09 -8.74
CA VAL A 118 -3.30 -7.64 -7.71
C VAL A 118 -4.09 -8.38 -6.63
N ALA A 119 -3.40 -9.24 -5.87
CA ALA A 119 -3.91 -9.81 -4.62
C ALA A 119 -3.42 -9.02 -3.42
N PHE A 120 -4.17 -9.08 -2.34
CA PHE A 120 -3.82 -8.50 -1.05
C PHE A 120 -3.70 -9.59 0.01
N ALA A 121 -2.71 -9.48 0.88
CA ALA A 121 -2.62 -10.25 2.11
C ALA A 121 -3.66 -9.76 3.13
N VAL A 122 -3.72 -10.40 4.29
CA VAL A 122 -4.59 -9.97 5.39
C VAL A 122 -4.27 -8.53 5.81
N THR A 123 -5.32 -7.80 6.19
CA THR A 123 -5.24 -6.39 6.61
C THR A 123 -4.37 -6.25 7.86
N THR A 124 -3.41 -5.35 7.81
CA THR A 124 -2.43 -5.11 8.89
C THR A 124 -2.62 -3.77 9.58
N TYR A 125 -3.29 -2.83 8.94
CA TYR A 125 -3.61 -1.51 9.45
C TYR A 125 -4.95 -1.04 8.85
N VAL A 126 -5.75 -0.33 9.63
CA VAL A 126 -6.97 0.33 9.12
C VAL A 126 -6.79 1.83 9.23
N GLU A 127 -6.80 2.47 8.09
CA GLU A 127 -6.52 3.89 7.90
C GLU A 127 -7.79 4.73 7.92
N GLU A 128 -7.62 6.00 8.31
CA GLU A 128 -8.62 7.05 8.16
C GLU A 128 -8.08 8.14 7.26
N VAL A 129 -8.76 8.42 6.14
CA VAL A 129 -8.41 9.57 5.29
C VAL A 129 -8.86 10.84 5.97
N ARG A 130 -7.93 11.81 6.10
CA ARG A 130 -8.11 13.04 6.87
C ARG A 130 -7.58 14.26 6.08
N ILE A 131 -7.67 15.43 6.69
CA ILE A 131 -7.24 16.72 6.14
C ILE A 131 -6.14 17.30 7.04
N ALA A 132 -4.97 17.62 6.51
CA ALA A 132 -3.97 18.44 7.18
C ALA A 132 -4.00 19.86 6.63
N VAL A 133 -3.85 20.83 7.52
CA VAL A 133 -3.84 22.27 7.19
C VAL A 133 -2.81 22.98 8.05
N LYS A 134 -2.47 24.23 7.69
CA LYS A 134 -1.72 25.11 8.60
C LYS A 134 -2.58 25.42 9.83
N ALA A 135 -1.97 25.47 11.00
CA ALA A 135 -2.67 25.64 12.28
C ALA A 135 -3.52 26.93 12.34
N ASN A 136 -3.05 27.98 11.68
CA ASN A 136 -3.71 29.29 11.61
C ASN A 136 -4.67 29.47 10.43
N SER A 137 -4.95 28.43 9.63
CA SER A 137 -5.75 28.53 8.39
C SER A 137 -7.24 28.84 8.63
N GLY A 138 -7.76 28.55 9.81
CA GLY A 138 -9.21 28.61 10.08
C GLY A 138 -10.02 27.46 9.49
N ILE A 139 -9.42 26.58 8.67
CA ILE A 139 -10.09 25.45 8.04
C ILE A 139 -10.29 24.34 9.07
N THR A 140 -11.53 23.81 9.15
CA THR A 140 -11.93 22.75 10.09
C THR A 140 -12.74 21.62 9.46
N SER A 141 -13.10 21.71 8.16
CA SER A 141 -13.89 20.69 7.46
C SER A 141 -13.59 20.68 5.96
N ILE A 142 -13.97 19.60 5.27
CA ILE A 142 -13.83 19.49 3.80
C ILE A 142 -14.70 20.53 3.07
N ALA A 143 -15.85 20.90 3.63
CA ALA A 143 -16.75 21.90 3.01
C ALA A 143 -16.08 23.29 2.87
N GLN A 144 -15.14 23.62 3.76
CA GLN A 144 -14.39 24.88 3.71
C GLN A 144 -13.24 24.88 2.68
N LEU A 145 -13.01 23.77 2.00
CA LEU A 145 -12.03 23.65 0.93
C LEU A 145 -12.57 24.09 -0.44
N ASN A 146 -13.87 24.45 -0.54
CA ASN A 146 -14.44 24.94 -1.80
C ASN A 146 -13.68 26.17 -2.33
N GLY A 147 -13.23 26.09 -3.58
CA GLY A 147 -12.42 27.12 -4.24
C GLY A 147 -10.97 27.22 -3.74
N LYS A 148 -10.50 26.29 -2.91
CA LYS A 148 -9.13 26.27 -2.37
C LYS A 148 -8.24 25.28 -3.09
N LYS A 149 -6.93 25.47 -2.92
CA LYS A 149 -5.89 24.58 -3.42
C LYS A 149 -5.71 23.39 -2.47
N VAL A 150 -5.99 22.20 -2.97
CA VAL A 150 -5.92 20.95 -2.17
C VAL A 150 -4.83 20.05 -2.70
N ALA A 151 -3.77 19.88 -1.91
CA ALA A 151 -2.72 18.91 -2.24
C ALA A 151 -3.23 17.47 -2.04
N THR A 152 -2.82 16.60 -2.93
CA THR A 152 -3.00 15.15 -2.82
C THR A 152 -1.90 14.43 -3.61
N THR A 153 -1.75 13.11 -3.42
CA THR A 153 -0.68 12.35 -4.08
C THR A 153 -1.24 11.54 -5.25
N THR A 154 -0.59 11.65 -6.41
CA THR A 154 -0.97 10.92 -7.62
C THR A 154 -1.03 9.41 -7.38
N GLY A 155 -2.08 8.73 -7.89
CA GLY A 155 -2.26 7.28 -7.78
C GLY A 155 -2.83 6.79 -6.44
N THR A 156 -3.32 7.71 -5.59
CA THR A 156 -3.97 7.37 -4.32
C THR A 156 -5.49 7.33 -4.41
N THR A 157 -6.12 6.70 -3.42
CA THR A 157 -7.58 6.70 -3.22
C THR A 157 -8.09 8.10 -2.85
N SER A 158 -7.26 8.92 -2.22
CA SER A 158 -7.61 10.30 -1.85
C SER A 158 -7.96 11.17 -3.06
N VAL A 159 -7.30 10.96 -4.22
CA VAL A 159 -7.67 11.64 -5.48
C VAL A 159 -9.11 11.30 -5.89
N GLN A 160 -9.46 10.00 -5.83
CA GLN A 160 -10.81 9.56 -6.20
C GLN A 160 -11.85 10.05 -5.20
N LEU A 161 -11.50 10.09 -3.92
CA LEU A 161 -12.34 10.59 -2.83
C LEU A 161 -12.67 12.08 -3.01
N LEU A 162 -11.65 12.91 -3.28
CA LEU A 162 -11.84 14.33 -3.58
C LEU A 162 -12.78 14.55 -4.76
N ARG A 163 -12.53 13.89 -5.88
CA ARG A 163 -13.38 13.96 -7.08
C ARG A 163 -14.82 13.46 -6.86
N LYS A 164 -14.98 12.44 -6.01
CA LYS A 164 -16.31 11.96 -5.62
C LYS A 164 -17.04 13.01 -4.78
N HIS A 165 -16.30 13.64 -3.85
CA HIS A 165 -16.86 14.69 -2.99
C HIS A 165 -17.27 15.92 -3.80
N GLU A 166 -16.43 16.38 -4.73
CA GLU A 166 -16.74 17.50 -5.64
C GLU A 166 -18.07 17.28 -6.38
N ARG A 167 -18.21 16.11 -7.01
CA ARG A 167 -19.44 15.77 -7.74
C ARG A 167 -20.67 15.65 -6.85
N GLY A 168 -20.50 15.12 -5.63
CA GLY A 168 -21.61 14.88 -4.69
C GLY A 168 -22.08 16.13 -3.96
N ALA A 169 -21.14 17.02 -3.61
CA ALA A 169 -21.44 18.23 -2.83
C ALA A 169 -21.56 19.50 -3.67
N GLY A 170 -21.27 19.45 -4.98
CA GLY A 170 -21.27 20.62 -5.87
C GLY A 170 -20.19 21.64 -5.51
N VAL A 171 -19.10 21.18 -4.91
CA VAL A 171 -17.91 21.99 -4.58
C VAL A 171 -16.82 21.79 -5.62
N ASN A 172 -15.84 22.69 -5.66
CA ASN A 172 -14.73 22.62 -6.60
C ASN A 172 -13.42 22.87 -5.86
N PHE A 173 -12.46 21.97 -6.03
CA PHE A 173 -11.09 22.08 -5.51
C PHE A 173 -10.12 22.36 -6.66
N GLU A 174 -9.10 23.20 -6.41
CA GLU A 174 -7.93 23.25 -7.28
C GLU A 174 -6.94 22.17 -6.80
N GLU A 175 -6.96 20.99 -7.46
CA GLU A 175 -6.09 19.86 -7.06
C GLU A 175 -4.64 20.14 -7.39
N VAL A 176 -3.76 20.05 -6.38
CA VAL A 176 -2.30 20.18 -6.48
C VAL A 176 -1.67 18.81 -6.25
N TYR A 177 -1.08 18.23 -7.30
CA TYR A 177 -0.55 16.87 -7.24
C TYR A 177 0.92 16.81 -6.84
N GLY A 178 1.24 15.97 -5.84
CA GLY A 178 2.60 15.53 -5.55
C GLY A 178 2.89 14.17 -6.19
N LYS A 179 4.15 13.92 -6.52
CA LYS A 179 4.62 12.61 -7.01
C LYS A 179 4.60 11.56 -5.92
N ASP A 180 4.95 11.97 -4.71
CA ASP A 180 4.89 11.17 -3.49
C ASP A 180 4.36 12.02 -2.32
N HIS A 181 4.18 11.43 -1.14
CA HIS A 181 3.53 12.08 -0.01
C HIS A 181 4.36 13.24 0.55
N ALA A 182 5.69 13.14 0.52
CA ALA A 182 6.56 14.26 0.90
C ALA A 182 6.41 15.46 -0.02
N ASP A 183 6.32 15.25 -1.34
CA ASP A 183 6.06 16.30 -2.32
C ASP A 183 4.69 16.96 -2.07
N SER A 184 3.67 16.16 -1.78
CA SER A 184 2.32 16.67 -1.47
C SER A 184 2.32 17.51 -0.19
N PHE A 185 3.03 17.05 0.85
CA PHE A 185 3.17 17.81 2.08
C PHE A 185 3.96 19.11 1.88
N LEU A 186 5.01 19.09 1.06
CA LEU A 186 5.78 20.28 0.68
C LEU A 186 4.90 21.34 -0.01
N ASN A 187 3.87 20.95 -0.76
CA ASN A 187 2.90 21.91 -1.32
C ASN A 187 2.11 22.62 -0.20
N LEU A 188 1.75 21.94 0.88
CA LEU A 188 1.13 22.56 2.06
C LEU A 188 2.14 23.44 2.82
N GLU A 189 3.37 22.95 3.04
CA GLU A 189 4.42 23.71 3.75
C GLU A 189 4.74 25.03 3.06
N SER A 190 4.93 24.98 1.74
CA SER A 190 5.30 26.17 0.93
C SER A 190 4.13 27.12 0.68
N GLY A 191 2.90 26.78 1.09
CA GLY A 191 1.70 27.57 0.82
C GLY A 191 1.21 27.49 -0.63
N ARG A 192 1.71 26.52 -1.43
CA ARG A 192 1.17 26.21 -2.76
C ARG A 192 -0.18 25.50 -2.68
N ALA A 193 -0.50 24.90 -1.53
CA ALA A 193 -1.81 24.36 -1.23
C ALA A 193 -2.28 24.84 0.15
N ASP A 194 -3.59 24.96 0.32
CA ASP A 194 -4.25 25.35 1.58
C ASP A 194 -4.45 24.15 2.50
N ALA A 195 -4.58 22.96 1.92
CA ALA A 195 -4.80 21.70 2.62
C ALA A 195 -4.07 20.54 1.93
N PHE A 196 -3.81 19.46 2.68
CA PHE A 196 -3.36 18.17 2.15
C PHE A 196 -4.32 17.08 2.61
N VAL A 197 -5.00 16.42 1.66
CA VAL A 197 -5.93 15.30 1.94
C VAL A 197 -5.23 13.99 1.67
N MET A 198 -5.10 13.17 2.72
CA MET A 198 -4.36 11.91 2.71
C MET A 198 -4.69 11.05 3.93
N ASP A 199 -4.12 9.86 3.97
CA ASP A 199 -4.09 8.94 5.10
C ASP A 199 -3.62 9.65 6.37
N GLY A 200 -4.38 9.55 7.45
CA GLY A 200 -4.12 10.29 8.70
C GLY A 200 -2.74 10.02 9.29
N GLN A 201 -2.25 8.77 9.25
CA GLN A 201 -0.92 8.45 9.73
C GLN A 201 0.20 9.01 8.82
N ILE A 202 -0.05 9.14 7.50
CA ILE A 202 0.89 9.80 6.57
C ILE A 202 0.96 11.28 6.90
N LEU A 203 -0.19 11.92 7.12
CA LEU A 203 -0.26 13.33 7.55
C LEU A 203 0.49 13.52 8.87
N ALA A 204 0.18 12.72 9.90
CA ALA A 204 0.81 12.80 11.22
C ALA A 204 2.33 12.57 11.13
N GLY A 205 2.76 11.59 10.34
CA GLY A 205 4.18 11.28 10.15
C GLY A 205 4.94 12.40 9.42
N ASN A 206 4.35 13.07 8.43
CA ASN A 206 4.95 14.22 7.76
C ASN A 206 5.00 15.42 8.70
N ILE A 207 3.93 15.70 9.43
CA ILE A 207 3.88 16.76 10.45
C ILE A 207 4.96 16.54 11.51
N ALA A 208 5.07 15.34 12.08
CA ALA A 208 6.06 15.02 13.11
C ALA A 208 7.52 15.21 12.65
N ARG A 209 7.78 15.08 11.34
CA ARG A 209 9.11 15.26 10.74
C ARG A 209 9.33 16.65 10.15
N SER A 210 8.32 17.51 10.12
CA SER A 210 8.45 18.89 9.65
C SER A 210 9.34 19.72 10.59
N LYS A 211 9.84 20.84 10.11
CA LYS A 211 10.69 21.75 10.91
C LYS A 211 9.96 22.25 12.17
N ASN A 212 8.67 22.58 12.03
CA ASN A 212 7.82 23.08 13.10
C ASN A 212 6.48 22.31 13.10
N PRO A 213 6.35 21.16 13.78
CA PRO A 213 5.12 20.38 13.82
C PRO A 213 3.89 21.17 14.30
N ALA A 214 4.09 22.14 15.20
CA ALA A 214 3.01 22.98 15.73
C ALA A 214 2.36 23.93 14.70
N ASP A 215 3.02 24.14 13.53
CA ASP A 215 2.46 24.95 12.43
C ASP A 215 1.35 24.22 11.67
N TYR A 216 1.11 22.94 11.96
CA TYR A 216 0.15 22.11 11.24
C TYR A 216 -0.80 21.41 12.21
N LYS A 217 -1.98 21.07 11.71
CA LYS A 217 -2.97 20.24 12.41
C LYS A 217 -3.75 19.37 11.44
N ILE A 218 -4.20 18.22 11.93
CA ILE A 218 -5.16 17.35 11.26
C ILE A 218 -6.55 17.76 11.74
N VAL A 219 -7.47 17.98 10.80
CA VAL A 219 -8.79 18.55 11.08
C VAL A 219 -9.90 17.79 10.37
N GLY A 220 -11.12 18.13 10.70
CA GLY A 220 -12.32 17.69 10.04
C GLY A 220 -12.74 16.26 10.40
N GLU A 221 -13.75 15.82 9.71
CA GLU A 221 -14.32 14.49 9.77
C GLU A 221 -13.38 13.43 9.17
N VAL A 222 -13.63 12.17 9.48
CA VAL A 222 -13.04 11.03 8.76
C VAL A 222 -13.70 10.95 7.39
N LEU A 223 -12.91 11.14 6.33
CA LEU A 223 -13.42 11.18 4.96
C LEU A 223 -13.65 9.80 4.37
N ASN A 224 -12.84 8.83 4.79
CA ASN A 224 -12.95 7.42 4.40
C ASN A 224 -12.20 6.52 5.39
N VAL A 225 -12.58 5.25 5.46
CA VAL A 225 -11.89 4.20 6.24
C VAL A 225 -11.37 3.15 5.26
N GLU A 226 -10.08 2.82 5.36
CA GLU A 226 -9.40 2.03 4.36
C GLU A 226 -8.53 0.92 4.99
N PRO A 227 -8.75 -0.37 4.65
CA PRO A 227 -7.85 -1.44 5.05
C PRO A 227 -6.55 -1.35 4.24
N ILE A 228 -5.42 -1.33 4.93
CA ILE A 228 -4.09 -1.35 4.34
C ILE A 228 -3.50 -2.73 4.48
N ALA A 229 -3.01 -3.28 3.37
CA ALA A 229 -2.44 -4.62 3.31
C ALA A 229 -1.25 -4.69 2.35
N CYS A 230 -0.41 -5.71 2.54
CA CYS A 230 0.63 -6.04 1.57
C CYS A 230 0.01 -6.51 0.26
N MET A 231 0.61 -6.15 -0.85
CA MET A 231 0.16 -6.42 -2.21
C MET A 231 1.14 -7.33 -2.92
N LEU A 232 0.63 -8.30 -3.67
CA LEU A 232 1.38 -9.30 -4.42
C LEU A 232 0.68 -9.66 -5.73
N ARG A 233 1.30 -10.47 -6.60
CA ARG A 233 0.68 -10.88 -7.86
C ARG A 233 -0.62 -11.64 -7.62
N LYS A 234 -1.63 -11.38 -8.47
CA LYS A 234 -3.00 -11.86 -8.30
C LYS A 234 -3.11 -13.39 -8.30
N ASP A 235 -2.48 -14.05 -9.24
CA ASP A 235 -2.68 -15.49 -9.48
C ASP A 235 -1.58 -16.33 -8.82
N ASP A 236 -1.14 -15.93 -7.62
CA ASP A 236 -0.13 -16.63 -6.81
C ASP A 236 -0.67 -17.00 -5.42
N ALA A 237 -1.60 -17.94 -5.39
CA ALA A 237 -2.26 -18.38 -4.17
C ALA A 237 -1.28 -18.98 -3.14
N ALA A 238 -0.22 -19.65 -3.61
CA ALA A 238 0.80 -20.26 -2.74
C ALA A 238 1.62 -19.17 -2.03
N PHE A 239 2.06 -18.13 -2.76
CA PHE A 239 2.79 -17.02 -2.18
C PHE A 239 1.89 -16.20 -1.25
N LYS A 240 0.63 -15.91 -1.67
CA LYS A 240 -0.35 -15.24 -0.79
C LYS A 240 -0.52 -15.98 0.52
N LYS A 241 -0.71 -17.31 0.48
CA LYS A 241 -0.85 -18.12 1.68
C LYS A 241 0.39 -18.02 2.58
N ALA A 242 1.59 -18.11 2.04
CA ALA A 242 2.82 -18.00 2.81
C ALA A 242 2.98 -16.63 3.49
N VAL A 243 2.60 -15.55 2.80
CA VAL A 243 2.58 -14.18 3.36
C VAL A 243 1.52 -14.07 4.47
N ASP A 244 0.30 -14.56 4.24
CA ASP A 244 -0.79 -14.53 5.21
C ASP A 244 -0.46 -15.36 6.46
N ASP A 245 0.16 -16.53 6.30
CA ASP A 245 0.60 -17.39 7.41
C ASP A 245 1.66 -16.67 8.26
N SER A 246 2.63 -15.97 7.64
CA SER A 246 3.64 -15.19 8.36
C SER A 246 3.02 -14.03 9.13
N ILE A 247 2.13 -13.24 8.50
CA ILE A 247 1.44 -12.12 9.18
C ILE A 247 0.57 -12.66 10.33
N GLY A 248 -0.19 -13.73 10.08
CA GLY A 248 -1.01 -14.39 11.10
C GLY A 248 -0.19 -14.92 12.28
N GLY A 249 0.99 -15.47 12.00
CA GLY A 249 1.97 -15.86 13.02
C GLY A 249 2.46 -14.69 13.87
N GLN A 250 2.78 -13.55 13.23
CA GLN A 250 3.19 -12.33 13.93
C GLN A 250 2.06 -11.75 14.79
N ILE A 251 0.81 -11.78 14.31
CA ILE A 251 -0.37 -11.38 15.08
C ILE A 251 -0.53 -12.27 16.30
N LYS A 252 -0.58 -13.59 16.11
CA LYS A 252 -0.77 -14.58 17.16
C LYS A 252 0.30 -14.52 18.25
N ALA A 253 1.55 -14.26 17.87
CA ALA A 253 2.68 -14.11 18.79
C ALA A 253 2.70 -12.73 19.49
N GLY A 254 1.79 -11.81 19.16
CA GLY A 254 1.79 -10.43 19.65
C GLY A 254 2.98 -9.59 19.17
N SER A 255 3.78 -10.11 18.25
CA SER A 255 4.95 -9.40 17.72
C SER A 255 4.58 -8.28 16.77
N LEU A 256 3.44 -8.39 16.07
CA LEU A 256 2.91 -7.31 15.22
C LEU A 256 2.47 -6.10 16.07
N ALA A 257 1.79 -6.33 17.21
CA ALA A 257 1.39 -5.26 18.11
C ALA A 257 2.61 -4.56 18.75
N LYS A 258 3.65 -5.31 19.12
CA LYS A 258 4.92 -4.73 19.60
C LYS A 258 5.62 -3.91 18.51
N LEU A 259 5.56 -4.38 17.26
CA LEU A 259 6.10 -3.66 16.12
C LEU A 259 5.34 -2.35 15.87
N TYR A 260 4.01 -2.38 16.02
CA TYR A 260 3.18 -1.19 15.97
C TYR A 260 3.58 -0.18 17.04
N ASP A 261 3.70 -0.61 18.31
CA ASP A 261 4.14 0.24 19.42
C ASP A 261 5.49 0.91 19.11
N LYS A 262 6.47 0.13 18.62
CA LYS A 262 7.78 0.65 18.22
C LYS A 262 7.69 1.81 17.23
N TRP A 263 6.87 1.70 16.19
CA TRP A 263 6.86 2.66 15.08
C TRP A 263 5.85 3.80 15.25
N PHE A 264 4.80 3.61 16.03
CA PHE A 264 3.77 4.62 16.23
C PHE A 264 3.79 5.28 17.60
N MET A 265 4.19 4.52 18.64
CA MET A 265 4.08 4.98 20.03
C MET A 265 5.43 5.34 20.65
N GLN A 266 6.55 4.99 20.02
CA GLN A 266 7.89 5.36 20.47
C GLN A 266 8.51 6.42 19.55
N PRO A 267 9.56 7.14 20.00
CA PRO A 267 10.33 8.02 19.11
C PRO A 267 10.99 7.26 17.98
N ILE A 268 10.85 7.75 16.74
CA ILE A 268 11.38 7.11 15.53
C ILE A 268 12.40 8.00 14.80
N PRO A 269 13.41 7.39 14.12
CA PRO A 269 14.41 8.15 13.38
C PRO A 269 13.80 8.88 12.17
N PRO A 270 14.47 9.90 11.61
CA PRO A 270 15.75 10.47 12.06
C PRO A 270 15.59 11.52 13.17
N ALA A 271 14.43 12.16 13.28
CA ALA A 271 14.19 13.29 14.18
C ALA A 271 13.93 12.88 15.64
N ASN A 272 13.93 11.59 15.94
CA ASN A 272 13.53 11.06 17.27
C ASN A 272 12.16 11.59 17.71
N ALA A 273 11.24 11.76 16.73
CA ALA A 273 9.89 12.24 16.95
C ALA A 273 8.92 11.07 17.13
N LYS A 274 7.89 11.29 17.94
CA LYS A 274 6.82 10.32 18.17
C LYS A 274 5.61 10.68 17.31
N VAL A 275 5.08 9.71 16.57
CA VAL A 275 3.82 9.89 15.81
C VAL A 275 2.62 10.00 16.78
N GLY A 276 2.59 9.15 17.81
CA GLY A 276 1.60 9.22 18.88
C GLY A 276 0.19 8.77 18.49
N LEU A 277 0.06 7.91 17.47
CA LEU A 277 -1.22 7.35 17.03
C LEU A 277 -1.38 5.91 17.55
N PRO A 278 -2.22 5.67 18.57
CA PRO A 278 -2.52 4.32 19.03
C PRO A 278 -3.28 3.53 17.96
N ALA A 279 -3.13 2.20 17.95
CA ALA A 279 -3.89 1.35 17.05
C ALA A 279 -5.39 1.56 17.29
N SER A 280 -6.12 1.90 16.23
CA SER A 280 -7.57 2.10 16.26
C SER A 280 -8.29 0.79 16.60
N ASP A 281 -9.54 0.87 17.06
CA ASP A 281 -10.34 -0.33 17.31
C ASP A 281 -10.57 -1.12 16.02
N ALA A 282 -10.66 -0.44 14.87
CA ALA A 282 -10.75 -1.10 13.56
C ALA A 282 -9.45 -1.87 13.23
N THR A 283 -8.28 -1.32 13.52
CA THR A 283 -6.99 -2.02 13.36
C THR A 283 -6.89 -3.22 14.29
N LYS A 284 -7.26 -3.06 15.57
CA LYS A 284 -7.28 -4.17 16.54
C LYS A 284 -8.27 -5.27 16.14
N ALA A 285 -9.44 -4.90 15.63
CA ALA A 285 -10.45 -5.86 15.12
C ALA A 285 -9.92 -6.64 13.92
N ALA A 286 -9.18 -5.98 12.99
CA ALA A 286 -8.54 -6.65 11.87
C ALA A 286 -7.48 -7.67 12.32
N TRP A 287 -6.74 -7.38 13.40
CA TRP A 287 -5.81 -8.37 13.99
C TRP A 287 -6.51 -9.49 14.73
N ALA A 288 -7.62 -9.21 15.44
CA ALA A 288 -8.38 -10.23 16.15
C ALA A 288 -9.08 -11.21 15.20
N SER A 289 -9.44 -10.77 14.00
CA SER A 289 -10.07 -11.58 12.94
C SER A 289 -9.44 -11.26 11.58
N PRO A 290 -8.22 -11.81 11.31
CA PRO A 290 -7.50 -11.51 10.08
C PRO A 290 -8.32 -11.82 8.83
N ASN A 291 -8.38 -10.86 7.91
CA ASN A 291 -9.12 -10.98 6.66
C ASN A 291 -8.51 -10.03 5.61
N ASP A 292 -8.86 -10.25 4.34
CA ASP A 292 -8.44 -9.46 3.19
C ASP A 292 -9.63 -8.74 2.51
N LYS A 293 -10.63 -8.35 3.31
CA LYS A 293 -11.82 -7.63 2.83
C LYS A 293 -11.45 -6.28 2.24
N PRO A 294 -12.06 -5.90 1.11
CA PRO A 294 -11.82 -4.61 0.49
C PRO A 294 -12.48 -3.45 1.26
N ALA A 295 -12.06 -2.22 0.96
CA ALA A 295 -12.54 -0.99 1.61
C ALA A 295 -14.06 -0.82 1.53
N GLU A 296 -14.67 -1.32 0.47
CA GLU A 296 -16.12 -1.29 0.27
C GLU A 296 -16.89 -2.06 1.36
N ASP A 297 -16.25 -3.03 2.02
CA ASP A 297 -16.84 -3.77 3.15
C ASP A 297 -16.63 -3.06 4.50
N TYR A 298 -15.65 -2.15 4.60
CA TYR A 298 -15.43 -1.30 5.78
C TYR A 298 -16.36 -0.10 5.81
N ALA A 299 -16.77 0.41 4.65
CA ALA A 299 -17.66 1.56 4.52
C ALA A 299 -19.14 1.29 4.86
N LYS A 300 -19.52 0.03 5.12
CA LYS A 300 -20.90 -0.40 5.37
C LYS A 300 -21.30 -0.43 6.85
N LYS A 301 -20.50 0.18 7.73
CA LYS A 301 -20.79 0.22 9.18
C LYS A 301 -21.33 1.57 9.62
#